data_81bf1ac79e20f5e57855fe36ea773d32
#
_entry.id   81bf1ac79e20f5e57855fe36ea773d32
#
_cell.length_a   1.000
_cell.length_b   1.000
_cell.length_c   1.000
_cell.angle_alpha   90.00
_cell.angle_beta   90.00
_cell.angle_gamma   90.00
#
_symmetry.space_group_name_H-M   'P 1'
#
loop_
_entity.id
_entity.type
_entity.pdbx_description
1 polymer ?
#
loop_
_entity_poly.entity_id
_entity_poly.type
_entity_poly.pdbx_seq_one_letter_code
_entity_poly.pdbx_strand_id
1 'polypeptide(L)'
;MRIPVKSNDVKLPFQTIPLGLIFKEDVCVTISFYETEIISDFVQYTNRKNIHIRDNFDLVLRLLLSSSVWYLKYLKQINQKIKLAEDNLEKSIKNEELQALLQIEKCLVFFITSLKGNDVLFHRIKNLKAQREHFDQDLLEDVDIELSQAQDTANIYSNILTGMMDAYASVISNNMNNIMKQMTSISIILMIPTLIASLYGMNVPNGLEESKYGIWILLLVSVILSIFGVYLFKRRRWF
;
A
#
# COMPACT_ATOMS: atom_id res chain seq x y z
N MET A 1 23.01 13.99 5.12
CA MET A 1 22.34 12.69 5.09
C MET A 1 20.83 12.85 5.30
N ARG A 2 20.04 11.83 5.03
CA ARG A 2 18.61 11.81 5.33
C ARG A 2 18.29 10.72 6.34
N ILE A 3 17.48 11.05 7.33
CA ILE A 3 17.12 10.17 8.44
C ILE A 3 15.60 9.95 8.48
N PRO A 4 15.14 8.75 8.89
CA PRO A 4 13.72 8.47 9.03
C PRO A 4 13.20 9.01 10.36
N VAL A 5 11.97 9.53 10.36
CA VAL A 5 11.29 9.98 11.58
C VAL A 5 9.83 9.58 11.55
N LYS A 6 9.22 9.44 12.73
CA LYS A 6 7.76 9.38 12.85
C LYS A 6 7.18 10.72 12.46
N SER A 7 6.11 10.70 11.70
CA SER A 7 5.41 11.92 11.34
C SER A 7 4.36 12.28 12.39
N ASN A 8 4.15 13.57 12.60
CA ASN A 8 3.02 14.08 13.39
C ASN A 8 1.71 14.10 12.58
N ASP A 9 1.78 13.85 11.27
CA ASP A 9 0.60 13.74 10.42
C ASP A 9 -0.04 12.36 10.57
N VAL A 10 -1.29 12.32 11.01
CA VAL A 10 -2.08 11.09 11.16
C VAL A 10 -2.15 10.29 9.84
N LYS A 11 -2.08 11.00 8.72
CA LYS A 11 -2.16 10.38 7.39
C LYS A 11 -0.85 9.77 6.91
N LEU A 12 0.29 10.24 7.40
CA LEU A 12 1.61 9.78 6.93
C LEU A 12 2.43 9.30 8.14
N PRO A 13 2.43 8.00 8.48
CA PRO A 13 3.02 7.51 9.72
C PRO A 13 4.53 7.73 9.84
N PHE A 14 5.25 7.79 8.70
CA PHE A 14 6.68 7.97 8.65
C PHE A 14 7.08 8.93 7.52
N GLN A 15 8.13 9.67 7.74
CA GLN A 15 8.72 10.57 6.75
C GLN A 15 10.25 10.58 6.89
N THR A 16 10.92 11.25 5.98
CA THR A 16 12.37 11.45 6.04
C THR A 16 12.70 12.92 6.08
N ILE A 17 13.68 13.28 6.91
CA ILE A 17 14.15 14.65 7.08
C ILE A 17 15.64 14.75 6.77
N PRO A 18 16.11 15.90 6.31
CA PRO A 18 17.55 16.15 6.17
C PRO A 18 18.20 16.33 7.55
N LEU A 19 19.35 15.69 7.75
CA LEU A 19 20.27 15.93 8.86
C LEU A 19 21.54 16.54 8.30
N GLY A 20 21.80 17.80 8.65
CA GLY A 20 23.05 18.50 8.36
C GLY A 20 24.11 18.17 9.41
N LEU A 21 25.34 17.94 8.95
CA LEU A 21 26.51 17.75 9.81
C LEU A 21 27.55 18.79 9.40
N ILE A 22 27.95 19.64 10.34
CA ILE A 22 28.95 20.68 10.13
C ILE A 22 30.11 20.39 11.07
N PHE A 23 31.31 20.27 10.50
CA PHE A 23 32.53 20.02 11.25
C PHE A 23 33.38 21.29 11.27
N LYS A 24 33.80 21.70 12.47
CA LYS A 24 34.76 22.77 12.67
C LYS A 24 35.73 22.30 13.76
N GLU A 25 37.00 22.09 13.38
CA GLU A 25 38.02 21.56 14.27
C GLU A 25 37.53 20.27 14.97
N ASP A 26 37.46 20.26 16.29
CA ASP A 26 37.01 19.10 17.11
C ASP A 26 35.52 19.13 17.43
N VAL A 27 34.75 20.06 16.86
CA VAL A 27 33.32 20.20 17.13
C VAL A 27 32.51 19.78 15.92
N CYS A 28 31.53 18.87 16.16
CA CYS A 28 30.50 18.51 15.20
C CYS A 28 29.16 19.11 15.62
N VAL A 29 28.56 19.91 14.74
CA VAL A 29 27.22 20.47 14.92
C VAL A 29 26.25 19.72 14.04
N THR A 30 25.20 19.15 14.65
CA THR A 30 24.09 18.50 13.94
C THR A 30 22.94 19.48 13.81
N ILE A 31 22.38 19.61 12.60
CA ILE A 31 21.23 20.49 12.31
C ILE A 31 20.10 19.64 11.76
N SER A 32 18.94 19.72 12.44
CA SER A 32 17.69 19.08 12.02
C SER A 32 16.51 20.01 12.21
N PHE A 33 15.51 19.96 11.33
CA PHE A 33 14.28 20.76 11.46
C PHE A 33 13.28 20.17 12.47
N TYR A 34 13.46 18.92 12.86
CA TYR A 34 12.57 18.20 13.79
C TYR A 34 13.38 17.51 14.87
N GLU A 35 12.79 17.37 16.03
CA GLU A 35 13.33 16.48 17.05
C GLU A 35 13.36 15.05 16.52
N THR A 36 14.46 14.36 16.77
CA THR A 36 14.67 12.98 16.32
C THR A 36 15.25 12.14 17.44
N GLU A 37 14.65 10.96 17.62
CA GLU A 37 15.15 9.97 18.59
C GLU A 37 16.52 9.39 18.15
N ILE A 38 16.88 9.49 16.86
CA ILE A 38 18.08 8.87 16.29
C ILE A 38 19.35 9.44 16.90
N ILE A 39 19.42 10.76 17.06
CA ILE A 39 20.63 11.42 17.60
C ILE A 39 20.79 11.10 19.08
N SER A 40 19.71 11.17 19.86
CA SER A 40 19.74 10.82 21.28
C SER A 40 20.07 9.34 21.52
N ASP A 41 19.49 8.45 20.73
CA ASP A 41 19.79 7.01 20.76
C ASP A 41 21.25 6.73 20.37
N PHE A 42 21.74 7.38 19.31
CA PHE A 42 23.13 7.28 18.89
C PHE A 42 24.10 7.70 20.01
N VAL A 43 23.87 8.83 20.64
CA VAL A 43 24.72 9.31 21.75
C VAL A 43 24.68 8.35 22.94
N GLN A 44 23.49 7.88 23.32
CA GLN A 44 23.33 6.90 24.42
C GLN A 44 24.01 5.56 24.09
N TYR A 45 23.84 5.08 22.87
CA TYR A 45 24.47 3.84 22.43
C TYR A 45 26.01 3.93 22.44
N THR A 46 26.55 5.02 21.90
CA THR A 46 28.00 5.28 21.84
C THR A 46 28.59 5.36 23.26
N ASN A 47 27.94 6.09 24.18
CA ASN A 47 28.37 6.19 25.56
C ASN A 47 28.29 4.83 26.29
N ARG A 48 27.21 4.08 26.14
CA ARG A 48 27.02 2.79 26.81
C ARG A 48 28.03 1.74 26.34
N LYS A 49 28.44 1.79 25.07
CA LYS A 49 29.39 0.86 24.49
C LYS A 49 30.85 1.34 24.57
N ASN A 50 31.11 2.53 25.17
CA ASN A 50 32.42 3.17 25.21
C ASN A 50 33.12 3.21 23.83
N ILE A 51 32.33 3.58 22.77
CA ILE A 51 32.87 3.66 21.42
C ILE A 51 33.68 4.93 21.28
N HIS A 52 34.97 4.79 20.96
CA HIS A 52 35.83 5.92 20.64
C HIS A 52 35.66 6.31 19.17
N ILE A 53 35.22 7.54 18.93
CA ILE A 53 35.11 8.13 17.60
C ILE A 53 36.51 8.69 17.25
N ARG A 54 37.09 8.18 16.16
CA ARG A 54 38.49 8.48 15.79
C ARG A 54 38.63 9.78 15.03
N ASP A 55 37.69 10.06 14.14
CA ASP A 55 37.68 11.25 13.28
C ASP A 55 36.25 11.59 12.81
N ASN A 56 36.13 12.69 12.07
CA ASN A 56 34.86 13.15 11.53
C ASN A 56 34.23 12.14 10.56
N PHE A 57 35.03 11.35 9.84
CA PHE A 57 34.51 10.33 8.92
C PHE A 57 33.95 9.11 9.68
N ASP A 58 34.65 8.68 10.73
CA ASP A 58 34.17 7.62 11.62
C ASP A 58 32.81 7.99 12.23
N LEU A 59 32.66 9.26 12.67
CA LEU A 59 31.38 9.77 13.16
C LEU A 59 30.28 9.70 12.11
N VAL A 60 30.54 10.15 10.87
CA VAL A 60 29.53 10.13 9.79
C VAL A 60 29.13 8.71 9.41
N LEU A 61 30.11 7.79 9.34
CA LEU A 61 29.83 6.37 9.05
C LEU A 61 28.96 5.72 10.14
N ARG A 62 29.26 5.99 11.41
CA ARG A 62 28.46 5.48 12.53
C ARG A 62 27.05 6.07 12.57
N LEU A 63 26.91 7.35 12.19
CA LEU A 63 25.57 7.98 12.05
C LEU A 63 24.81 7.40 10.86
N LEU A 64 25.48 7.09 9.74
CA LEU A 64 24.86 6.38 8.60
C LEU A 64 24.40 4.99 9.01
N LEU A 65 25.24 4.25 9.73
CA LEU A 65 24.91 2.92 10.28
C LEU A 65 23.68 3.01 11.20
N SER A 66 23.69 3.92 12.17
CA SER A 66 22.56 4.15 13.07
C SER A 66 21.28 4.51 12.31
N SER A 67 21.41 5.38 11.30
CA SER A 67 20.27 5.75 10.43
C SER A 67 19.71 4.54 9.70
N SER A 68 20.56 3.66 9.15
CA SER A 68 20.13 2.45 8.42
C SER A 68 19.37 1.48 9.33
N VAL A 69 19.86 1.28 10.56
CA VAL A 69 19.18 0.47 11.60
C VAL A 69 17.80 1.07 11.94
N TRP A 70 17.68 2.41 12.02
CA TRP A 70 16.39 3.06 12.26
C TRP A 70 15.44 2.94 11.06
N TYR A 71 15.94 2.97 9.81
CA TYR A 71 15.14 2.66 8.64
C TYR A 71 14.57 1.24 8.72
N LEU A 72 15.39 0.25 9.05
CA LEU A 72 14.94 -1.14 9.22
C LEU A 72 13.90 -1.29 10.34
N LYS A 73 14.09 -0.58 11.46
CA LYS A 73 13.13 -0.56 12.58
C LYS A 73 11.76 -0.02 12.13
N TYR A 74 11.72 1.07 11.36
CA TYR A 74 10.47 1.62 10.84
C TYR A 74 9.88 0.79 9.70
N LEU A 75 10.71 0.18 8.84
CA LEU A 75 10.26 -0.76 7.82
C LEU A 75 9.55 -1.98 8.46
N LYS A 76 10.05 -2.48 9.59
CA LYS A 76 9.36 -3.53 10.35
C LYS A 76 7.98 -3.07 10.84
N GLN A 77 7.84 -1.83 11.30
CA GLN A 77 6.54 -1.27 11.70
C GLN A 77 5.61 -1.06 10.48
N ILE A 78 6.15 -0.63 9.35
CA ILE A 78 5.42 -0.52 8.08
C ILE A 78 4.87 -1.89 7.69
N ASN A 79 5.67 -2.95 7.72
CA ASN A 79 5.23 -4.30 7.40
C ASN A 79 4.07 -4.78 8.30
N GLN A 80 4.12 -4.46 9.59
CA GLN A 80 3.01 -4.77 10.50
C GLN A 80 1.72 -4.04 10.11
N LYS A 81 1.83 -2.76 9.68
CA LYS A 81 0.67 -1.99 9.20
C LYS A 81 0.11 -2.53 7.87
N ILE A 82 0.98 -2.98 6.95
CA ILE A 82 0.57 -3.63 5.70
C ILE A 82 -0.25 -4.88 6.02
N LYS A 83 0.25 -5.76 6.88
CA LYS A 83 -0.45 -6.99 7.27
C LYS A 83 -1.80 -6.71 7.93
N LEU A 84 -1.88 -5.72 8.82
CA LEU A 84 -3.16 -5.32 9.44
C LEU A 84 -4.18 -4.81 8.40
N ALA A 85 -3.73 -4.02 7.43
CA ALA A 85 -4.59 -3.54 6.36
C ALA A 85 -5.03 -4.69 5.43
N GLU A 86 -4.16 -5.65 5.14
CA GLU A 86 -4.46 -6.86 4.39
C GLU A 86 -5.55 -7.69 5.08
N ASP A 87 -5.37 -8.01 6.37
CA ASP A 87 -6.35 -8.77 7.17
C ASP A 87 -7.73 -8.08 7.21
N ASN A 88 -7.76 -6.76 7.24
CA ASN A 88 -8.99 -5.99 7.21
C ASN A 88 -9.66 -6.00 5.83
N LEU A 89 -8.88 -5.89 4.75
CA LEU A 89 -9.38 -5.94 3.37
C LEU A 89 -9.94 -7.31 3.01
N GLU A 90 -9.34 -8.40 3.51
CA GLU A 90 -9.90 -9.74 3.33
C GLU A 90 -11.30 -9.87 3.94
N LYS A 91 -11.55 -9.23 5.08
CA LYS A 91 -12.85 -9.26 5.77
C LYS A 91 -13.87 -8.34 5.11
N SER A 92 -13.46 -7.17 4.66
CA SER A 92 -14.32 -6.17 4.05
C SER A 92 -13.49 -5.15 3.27
N ILE A 93 -13.73 -5.02 1.98
CA ILE A 93 -13.06 -4.03 1.14
C ILE A 93 -13.64 -2.65 1.43
N LYS A 94 -12.93 -1.86 2.24
CA LYS A 94 -13.28 -0.47 2.56
C LYS A 94 -12.30 0.50 1.92
N ASN A 95 -12.80 1.64 1.49
CA ASN A 95 -11.97 2.70 0.92
C ASN A 95 -10.93 3.25 1.92
N GLU A 96 -11.22 3.19 3.21
CA GLU A 96 -10.31 3.65 4.28
C GLU A 96 -9.03 2.81 4.33
N GLU A 97 -9.15 1.49 4.20
CA GLU A 97 -8.01 0.58 4.20
C GLU A 97 -7.14 0.76 2.94
N LEU A 98 -7.77 0.96 1.78
CA LEU A 98 -7.04 1.27 0.55
C LEU A 98 -6.29 2.61 0.66
N GLN A 99 -6.89 3.62 1.30
CA GLN A 99 -6.23 4.89 1.56
C GLN A 99 -5.04 4.72 2.53
N ALA A 100 -5.16 3.86 3.55
CA ALA A 100 -4.07 3.56 4.46
C ALA A 100 -2.87 2.92 3.73
N LEU A 101 -3.12 1.97 2.81
CA LEU A 101 -2.08 1.38 1.97
C LEU A 101 -1.39 2.41 1.07
N LEU A 102 -2.15 3.32 0.43
CA LEU A 102 -1.58 4.42 -0.37
C LEU A 102 -0.67 5.35 0.45
N GLN A 103 -0.99 5.58 1.71
CA GLN A 103 -0.16 6.39 2.61
C GLN A 103 1.13 5.66 2.98
N ILE A 104 1.06 4.35 3.20
CA ILE A 104 2.24 3.51 3.43
C ILE A 104 3.14 3.50 2.19
N GLU A 105 2.57 3.41 0.98
CA GLU A 105 3.31 3.49 -0.27
C GLU A 105 4.11 4.80 -0.37
N LYS A 106 3.50 5.93 -0.03
CA LYS A 106 4.21 7.22 0.02
C LYS A 106 5.37 7.22 1.01
N CYS A 107 5.20 6.59 2.19
CA CYS A 107 6.31 6.44 3.14
C CYS A 107 7.46 5.63 2.55
N LEU A 108 7.15 4.52 1.86
CA LEU A 108 8.17 3.68 1.22
C LEU A 108 8.91 4.43 0.10
N VAL A 109 8.21 5.22 -0.71
CA VAL A 109 8.84 6.09 -1.73
C VAL A 109 9.82 7.08 -1.10
N PHE A 110 9.45 7.73 0.02
CA PHE A 110 10.36 8.60 0.75
C PHE A 110 11.57 7.85 1.31
N PHE A 111 11.38 6.65 1.84
CA PHE A 111 12.45 5.83 2.37
C PHE A 111 13.42 5.40 1.26
N ILE A 112 12.91 4.84 0.16
CA ILE A 112 13.71 4.41 -0.99
C ILE A 112 14.53 5.56 -1.55
N THR A 113 13.91 6.73 -1.75
CA THR A 113 14.59 7.91 -2.28
C THR A 113 15.69 8.41 -1.32
N SER A 114 15.41 8.38 -0.02
CA SER A 114 16.34 8.87 1.01
C SER A 114 17.50 7.88 1.22
N LEU A 115 17.23 6.58 1.23
CA LEU A 115 18.24 5.53 1.31
C LEU A 115 19.18 5.59 0.10
N LYS A 116 18.64 5.78 -1.12
CA LYS A 116 19.46 6.03 -2.33
C LYS A 116 20.36 7.25 -2.18
N GLY A 117 19.84 8.33 -1.59
CA GLY A 117 20.64 9.52 -1.32
C GLY A 117 21.76 9.28 -0.30
N ASN A 118 21.48 8.50 0.74
CA ASN A 118 22.47 8.09 1.74
C ASN A 118 23.53 7.15 1.15
N ASP A 119 23.14 6.27 0.24
CA ASP A 119 24.04 5.38 -0.49
C ASP A 119 25.06 6.17 -1.34
N VAL A 120 24.56 7.14 -2.10
CA VAL A 120 25.45 8.06 -2.85
C VAL A 120 26.42 8.81 -1.92
N LEU A 121 25.94 9.25 -0.75
CA LEU A 121 26.78 9.89 0.26
C LEU A 121 27.84 8.91 0.79
N PHE A 122 27.46 7.69 1.13
CA PHE A 122 28.35 6.65 1.61
C PHE A 122 29.47 6.34 0.61
N HIS A 123 29.12 6.12 -0.65
CA HIS A 123 30.11 5.87 -1.70
C HIS A 123 31.05 7.05 -1.94
N ARG A 124 30.58 8.30 -1.83
CA ARG A 124 31.46 9.49 -1.90
C ARG A 124 32.45 9.51 -0.74
N ILE A 125 31.99 9.23 0.49
CA ILE A 125 32.85 9.20 1.67
C ILE A 125 33.89 8.06 1.55
N LYS A 126 33.46 6.88 1.12
CA LYS A 126 34.31 5.71 0.86
C LYS A 126 35.45 6.06 -0.11
N ASN A 127 35.12 6.73 -1.22
CA ASN A 127 36.09 7.12 -2.23
C ASN A 127 37.07 8.22 -1.74
N LEU A 128 36.58 9.19 -0.96
CA LEU A 128 37.45 10.22 -0.37
C LEU A 128 38.45 9.64 0.63
N LYS A 129 38.03 8.63 1.37
CA LYS A 129 38.84 8.00 2.39
C LYS A 129 39.84 6.98 1.79
N ALA A 130 39.54 6.34 0.64
CA ALA A 130 40.47 5.46 -0.05
C ALA A 130 41.83 6.10 -0.39
N GLN A 131 41.93 7.43 -0.30
CA GLN A 131 43.16 8.19 -0.44
C GLN A 131 43.92 8.40 0.89
N ARG A 132 43.39 7.96 2.03
CA ARG A 132 43.98 8.12 3.37
C ARG A 132 44.15 6.74 4.05
N GLU A 133 45.32 6.41 4.52
CA GLU A 133 45.80 5.08 4.90
C GLU A 133 45.19 4.43 6.17
N HIS A 134 44.20 5.01 6.86
CA HIS A 134 43.66 4.47 8.12
C HIS A 134 42.16 4.26 8.06
N PHE A 135 41.79 3.04 7.68
CA PHE A 135 40.39 2.61 7.55
C PHE A 135 39.97 1.62 8.64
N ASP A 136 38.77 1.82 9.19
CA ASP A 136 38.01 0.76 9.82
C ASP A 136 37.19 0.07 8.71
N GLN A 137 37.77 -1.00 8.14
CA GLN A 137 37.12 -1.76 7.07
C GLN A 137 35.84 -2.44 7.56
N ASP A 138 35.83 -2.90 8.80
CA ASP A 138 34.67 -3.57 9.41
C ASP A 138 33.49 -2.59 9.50
N LEU A 139 33.73 -1.33 9.91
CA LEU A 139 32.68 -0.31 9.95
C LEU A 139 32.15 0.05 8.55
N LEU A 140 33.02 0.10 7.54
CA LEU A 140 32.58 0.32 6.16
C LEU A 140 31.69 -0.81 5.65
N GLU A 141 32.07 -2.06 5.94
CA GLU A 141 31.31 -3.24 5.57
C GLU A 141 29.96 -3.26 6.30
N ASP A 142 29.92 -2.98 7.61
CA ASP A 142 28.70 -2.88 8.39
C ASP A 142 27.73 -1.82 7.82
N VAL A 143 28.23 -0.63 7.44
CA VAL A 143 27.42 0.42 6.83
C VAL A 143 26.87 -0.02 5.47
N ASP A 144 27.69 -0.67 4.64
CA ASP A 144 27.30 -1.15 3.31
C ASP A 144 26.18 -2.20 3.42
N ILE A 145 26.37 -3.18 4.32
CA ILE A 145 25.40 -4.26 4.57
C ILE A 145 24.06 -3.68 5.06
N GLU A 146 24.08 -2.89 6.14
CA GLU A 146 22.86 -2.37 6.76
C GLU A 146 22.11 -1.39 5.83
N LEU A 147 22.84 -0.56 5.07
CA LEU A 147 22.26 0.35 4.11
C LEU A 147 21.63 -0.37 2.93
N SER A 148 22.34 -1.36 2.37
CA SER A 148 21.83 -2.22 1.29
C SER A 148 20.61 -3.01 1.75
N GLN A 149 20.66 -3.60 2.95
CA GLN A 149 19.52 -4.34 3.52
C GLN A 149 18.29 -3.44 3.70
N ALA A 150 18.49 -2.20 4.16
CA ALA A 150 17.39 -1.25 4.29
C ALA A 150 16.78 -0.89 2.92
N GLN A 151 17.61 -0.69 1.89
CA GLN A 151 17.15 -0.42 0.53
C GLN A 151 16.37 -1.60 -0.05
N ASP A 152 16.91 -2.80 0.03
CA ASP A 152 16.28 -4.01 -0.49
C ASP A 152 14.96 -4.27 0.23
N THR A 153 14.93 -4.15 1.55
CA THR A 153 13.70 -4.31 2.34
C THR A 153 12.63 -3.29 1.95
N ALA A 154 13.01 -2.01 1.76
CA ALA A 154 12.08 -0.98 1.33
C ALA A 154 11.52 -1.26 -0.08
N ASN A 155 12.36 -1.69 -1.02
CA ASN A 155 11.96 -2.06 -2.37
C ASN A 155 11.03 -3.29 -2.37
N ILE A 156 11.35 -4.32 -1.58
CA ILE A 156 10.51 -5.52 -1.45
C ILE A 156 9.13 -5.14 -0.93
N TYR A 157 9.05 -4.34 0.13
CA TYR A 157 7.75 -3.93 0.68
C TYR A 157 6.96 -3.05 -0.29
N SER A 158 7.62 -2.18 -1.06
CA SER A 158 6.97 -1.39 -2.10
C SER A 158 6.38 -2.28 -3.20
N ASN A 159 7.13 -3.29 -3.65
CA ASN A 159 6.66 -4.23 -4.68
C ASN A 159 5.49 -5.09 -4.18
N ILE A 160 5.57 -5.60 -2.94
CA ILE A 160 4.48 -6.35 -2.32
C ILE A 160 3.22 -5.49 -2.24
N LEU A 161 3.35 -4.24 -1.81
CA LEU A 161 2.22 -3.32 -1.65
C LEU A 161 1.57 -3.00 -3.00
N THR A 162 2.37 -2.72 -4.04
CA THR A 162 1.88 -2.49 -5.40
C THR A 162 1.12 -3.71 -5.92
N GLY A 163 1.70 -4.92 -5.80
CA GLY A 163 1.05 -6.15 -6.22
C GLY A 163 -0.26 -6.43 -5.45
N MET A 164 -0.29 -6.11 -4.16
CA MET A 164 -1.50 -6.21 -3.34
C MET A 164 -2.59 -5.25 -3.82
N MET A 165 -2.25 -3.99 -4.10
CA MET A 165 -3.21 -3.00 -4.60
C MET A 165 -3.79 -3.40 -5.95
N ASP A 166 -2.98 -3.94 -6.86
CA ASP A 166 -3.42 -4.45 -8.17
C ASP A 166 -4.37 -5.66 -8.01
N ALA A 167 -4.05 -6.56 -7.08
CA ALA A 167 -4.92 -7.70 -6.77
C ALA A 167 -6.28 -7.24 -6.23
N TYR A 168 -6.31 -6.28 -5.29
CA TYR A 168 -7.57 -5.75 -4.78
C TYR A 168 -8.37 -4.98 -5.83
N ALA A 169 -7.72 -4.21 -6.70
CA ALA A 169 -8.39 -3.57 -7.83
C ALA A 169 -9.08 -4.61 -8.74
N SER A 170 -8.43 -5.75 -8.99
CA SER A 170 -8.99 -6.85 -9.76
C SER A 170 -10.18 -7.51 -9.04
N VAL A 171 -10.09 -7.72 -7.73
CA VAL A 171 -11.19 -8.26 -6.90
C VAL A 171 -12.39 -7.32 -6.92
N ILE A 172 -12.17 -6.01 -6.74
CA ILE A 172 -13.23 -4.99 -6.79
C ILE A 172 -13.93 -5.01 -8.17
N SER A 173 -13.14 -5.04 -9.25
CA SER A 173 -13.67 -5.11 -10.62
C SER A 173 -14.50 -6.37 -10.85
N ASN A 174 -14.03 -7.51 -10.38
CA ASN A 174 -14.75 -8.79 -10.50
C ASN A 174 -16.07 -8.78 -9.68
N ASN A 175 -16.05 -8.24 -8.46
CA ASN A 175 -17.24 -8.08 -7.64
C ASN A 175 -18.27 -7.14 -8.32
N MET A 176 -17.82 -6.02 -8.88
CA MET A 176 -18.67 -5.10 -9.65
C MET A 176 -19.32 -5.80 -10.84
N ASN A 177 -18.55 -6.59 -11.62
CA ASN A 177 -19.06 -7.37 -12.74
C ASN A 177 -20.12 -8.39 -12.28
N ASN A 178 -19.93 -9.04 -11.14
CA ASN A 178 -20.91 -9.97 -10.58
C ASN A 178 -22.20 -9.25 -10.16
N ILE A 179 -22.09 -8.11 -9.49
CA ILE A 179 -23.23 -7.28 -9.13
C ILE A 179 -23.98 -6.82 -10.39
N MET A 180 -23.28 -6.34 -11.42
CA MET A 180 -23.89 -5.94 -12.69
C MET A 180 -24.61 -7.09 -13.37
N LYS A 181 -24.01 -8.30 -13.41
CA LYS A 181 -24.68 -9.50 -13.95
C LYS A 181 -25.97 -9.82 -13.19
N GLN A 182 -25.96 -9.78 -11.86
CA GLN A 182 -27.12 -10.01 -11.03
C GLN A 182 -28.22 -8.97 -11.30
N MET A 183 -27.87 -7.67 -11.30
CA MET A 183 -28.82 -6.60 -11.56
C MET A 183 -29.44 -6.70 -12.97
N THR A 184 -28.60 -6.98 -13.98
CA THR A 184 -29.07 -7.19 -15.35
C THR A 184 -30.02 -8.39 -15.45
N SER A 185 -29.67 -9.49 -14.81
CA SER A 185 -30.51 -10.69 -14.80
C SER A 185 -31.88 -10.44 -14.14
N ILE A 186 -31.89 -9.76 -13.00
CA ILE A 186 -33.14 -9.37 -12.31
C ILE A 186 -33.97 -8.45 -13.19
N SER A 187 -33.35 -7.45 -13.83
CA SER A 187 -34.04 -6.53 -14.73
C SER A 187 -34.70 -7.24 -15.91
N ILE A 188 -33.96 -8.17 -16.57
CA ILE A 188 -34.50 -8.95 -17.70
C ILE A 188 -35.69 -9.82 -17.23
N ILE A 189 -35.58 -10.48 -16.08
CA ILE A 189 -36.67 -11.31 -15.55
C ILE A 189 -37.92 -10.48 -15.27
N LEU A 190 -37.76 -9.27 -14.70
CA LEU A 190 -38.88 -8.36 -14.44
C LEU A 190 -39.49 -7.74 -15.71
N MET A 191 -38.69 -7.62 -16.79
CA MET A 191 -39.19 -7.15 -18.09
C MET A 191 -40.18 -8.14 -18.75
N ILE A 192 -40.04 -9.44 -18.51
CA ILE A 192 -40.89 -10.47 -19.13
C ILE A 192 -42.38 -10.25 -18.82
N PRO A 193 -42.83 -10.15 -17.55
CA PRO A 193 -44.20 -9.81 -17.20
C PRO A 193 -44.64 -8.47 -17.79
N THR A 194 -43.79 -7.46 -17.75
CA THR A 194 -44.10 -6.14 -18.25
C THR A 194 -44.36 -6.16 -19.76
N LEU A 195 -43.55 -6.88 -20.53
CA LEU A 195 -43.72 -7.04 -21.97
C LEU A 195 -45.05 -7.73 -22.30
N ILE A 196 -45.38 -8.82 -21.59
CA ILE A 196 -46.66 -9.54 -21.80
C ILE A 196 -47.84 -8.65 -21.46
N ALA A 197 -47.80 -7.92 -20.34
CA ALA A 197 -48.87 -7.00 -19.95
C ALA A 197 -49.02 -5.87 -20.94
N SER A 198 -47.92 -5.34 -21.47
CA SER A 198 -47.91 -4.28 -22.48
C SER A 198 -48.54 -4.72 -23.82
N LEU A 199 -48.16 -5.91 -24.29
CA LEU A 199 -48.73 -6.47 -25.53
C LEU A 199 -50.24 -6.74 -25.39
N TYR A 200 -50.68 -7.21 -24.24
CA TYR A 200 -52.10 -7.42 -23.99
C TYR A 200 -52.90 -6.11 -23.82
N GLY A 201 -52.26 -5.08 -23.30
CA GLY A 201 -52.88 -3.74 -23.14
C GLY A 201 -53.01 -2.92 -24.44
N MET A 202 -52.54 -3.44 -25.58
CA MET A 202 -52.69 -2.80 -26.88
C MET A 202 -54.08 -2.97 -27.42
N ASN A 203 -54.64 -1.92 -28.07
CA ASN A 203 -55.96 -1.96 -28.73
C ASN A 203 -55.95 -2.75 -30.07
N VAL A 204 -55.31 -3.94 -30.05
CA VAL A 204 -55.26 -4.81 -31.21
C VAL A 204 -55.97 -6.12 -30.84
N PRO A 205 -56.94 -6.63 -31.70
CA PRO A 205 -57.62 -7.87 -31.38
C PRO A 205 -56.63 -9.03 -31.15
N ASN A 206 -56.59 -9.55 -29.96
CA ASN A 206 -55.61 -10.62 -29.57
C ASN A 206 -56.28 -11.99 -29.29
N GLY A 207 -57.60 -12.11 -29.54
CA GLY A 207 -58.36 -13.35 -29.39
C GLY A 207 -58.62 -13.84 -27.96
N LEU A 208 -58.10 -13.12 -26.94
CA LEU A 208 -58.31 -13.42 -25.51
C LEU A 208 -59.23 -12.41 -24.82
N GLU A 209 -59.67 -11.38 -25.53
CA GLU A 209 -60.49 -10.25 -25.01
C GLU A 209 -61.84 -10.72 -24.46
N GLU A 210 -62.50 -11.66 -25.12
CA GLU A 210 -63.80 -12.18 -24.71
C GLU A 210 -63.73 -13.31 -23.67
N SER A 211 -62.49 -13.78 -23.37
CA SER A 211 -62.29 -14.88 -22.46
C SER A 211 -62.29 -14.45 -20.99
N LYS A 212 -63.21 -15.00 -20.17
CA LYS A 212 -63.22 -14.82 -18.71
C LYS A 212 -61.91 -15.21 -18.02
N TYR A 213 -61.09 -16.03 -18.66
CA TYR A 213 -59.83 -16.53 -18.12
C TYR A 213 -58.60 -15.87 -18.76
N GLY A 214 -58.76 -14.93 -19.65
CA GLY A 214 -57.68 -14.30 -20.40
C GLY A 214 -56.57 -13.74 -19.50
N ILE A 215 -56.93 -12.99 -18.45
CA ILE A 215 -55.97 -12.44 -17.45
C ILE A 215 -55.22 -13.55 -16.71
N TRP A 216 -55.90 -14.64 -16.31
CA TRP A 216 -55.28 -15.73 -15.59
C TRP A 216 -54.29 -16.51 -16.45
N ILE A 217 -54.60 -16.69 -17.72
CA ILE A 217 -53.70 -17.36 -18.69
C ILE A 217 -52.44 -16.49 -18.88
N LEU A 218 -52.57 -15.19 -19.04
CA LEU A 218 -51.42 -14.29 -19.18
C LEU A 218 -50.54 -14.22 -17.95
N LEU A 219 -51.13 -14.20 -16.76
CA LEU A 219 -50.40 -14.26 -15.51
C LEU A 219 -49.61 -15.60 -15.41
N LEU A 220 -50.24 -16.69 -15.74
CA LEU A 220 -49.61 -18.04 -15.69
C LEU A 220 -48.44 -18.14 -16.68
N VAL A 221 -48.62 -17.67 -17.93
CA VAL A 221 -47.57 -17.64 -18.95
C VAL A 221 -46.41 -16.76 -18.50
N SER A 222 -46.74 -15.55 -17.95
CA SER A 222 -45.76 -14.62 -17.42
C SER A 222 -44.90 -15.24 -16.32
N VAL A 223 -45.49 -15.90 -15.34
CA VAL A 223 -44.82 -16.58 -14.25
C VAL A 223 -43.92 -17.72 -14.77
N ILE A 224 -44.45 -18.56 -15.69
CA ILE A 224 -43.69 -19.67 -16.29
C ILE A 224 -42.45 -19.13 -17.02
N LEU A 225 -42.60 -18.11 -17.84
CA LEU A 225 -41.48 -17.51 -18.58
C LEU A 225 -40.46 -16.86 -17.63
N SER A 226 -40.90 -16.21 -16.57
CA SER A 226 -40.00 -15.65 -15.55
C SER A 226 -39.21 -16.74 -14.82
N ILE A 227 -39.85 -17.83 -14.40
CA ILE A 227 -39.21 -19.01 -13.79
C ILE A 227 -38.19 -19.61 -14.76
N PHE A 228 -38.58 -19.77 -16.02
CA PHE A 228 -37.66 -20.26 -17.06
C PHE A 228 -36.44 -19.32 -17.24
N GLY A 229 -36.64 -18.03 -17.21
CA GLY A 229 -35.57 -17.02 -17.20
C GLY A 229 -34.61 -17.21 -16.02
N VAL A 230 -35.14 -17.35 -14.79
CA VAL A 230 -34.32 -17.63 -13.59
C VAL A 230 -33.52 -18.90 -13.77
N TYR A 231 -34.15 -19.98 -14.27
CA TYR A 231 -33.47 -21.24 -14.52
C TYR A 231 -32.30 -21.10 -15.51
N LEU A 232 -32.49 -20.36 -16.61
CA LEU A 232 -31.45 -20.13 -17.61
C LEU A 232 -30.27 -19.35 -17.02
N PHE A 233 -30.55 -18.26 -16.29
CA PHE A 233 -29.46 -17.45 -15.68
C PHE A 233 -28.72 -18.23 -14.60
N LYS A 234 -29.42 -19.03 -13.77
CA LYS A 234 -28.77 -19.91 -12.79
C LYS A 234 -27.89 -20.95 -13.47
N ARG A 235 -28.36 -21.59 -14.56
CA ARG A 235 -27.55 -22.52 -15.35
C ARG A 235 -26.31 -21.90 -15.95
N ARG A 236 -26.39 -20.64 -16.34
CA ARG A 236 -25.25 -19.84 -16.88
C ARG A 236 -24.35 -19.24 -15.81
N ARG A 237 -24.59 -19.52 -14.53
CA ARG A 237 -23.82 -18.94 -13.39
C ARG A 237 -23.78 -17.41 -13.39
N TRP A 238 -24.91 -16.79 -13.72
CA TRP A 238 -25.07 -15.34 -13.62
C TRP A 238 -25.57 -14.90 -12.23
N PHE A 239 -26.05 -15.87 -11.47
CA PHE A 239 -26.38 -15.77 -10.04
C PHE A 239 -25.38 -16.59 -9.24
#